data_3c5c51d597a8acfb8848792a6854b5d7
#
_entry.id   3c5c51d597a8acfb8848792a6854b5d7
#
_cell.length_a   1.000
_cell.length_b   1.000
_cell.length_c   1.000
_cell.angle_alpha   90.00
_cell.angle_beta   90.00
_cell.angle_gamma   90.00
#
_symmetry.space_group_name_H-M   'P 1'
#
loop_
_entity.id
_entity.type
_entity.pdbx_description
1 polymer ?
#
loop_
_entity_poly.entity_id
_entity_poly.type
_entity_poly.pdbx_seq_one_letter_code
_entity_poly.pdbx_strand_id
1 'polypeptide(L)'
;MSRYYYSLNPEQSYTIRGTAKLLNVASSKYGGDWHSVPHTHNHTELFFIVSGRGQFLVDDQLYPVDVNSLVIINPNVTHTEVSLNAQPLEYIVLGIEGIELATSSTSHGQFSILDHYGSAEISGCLRNILREMEQKNQGYKDVCQAYMEILIIRLMRITALAVPAEPHAISNNRQCAAVRRYIDLHFKEALTLEQLAEESHMNKYYLSHAFKREYGTS
;
A
#
# COMPACT_ATOMS: atom_id res chain seq x y z
N MET A 1 -30.08 28.12 26.66
CA MET A 1 -29.82 27.47 25.39
C MET A 1 -28.33 27.70 25.09
N SER A 2 -27.50 26.65 25.18
CA SER A 2 -26.05 26.77 24.93
C SER A 2 -25.77 26.55 23.43
N ARG A 3 -25.12 27.52 22.78
CA ARG A 3 -24.73 27.44 21.37
C ARG A 3 -23.20 27.22 21.30
N TYR A 4 -22.76 26.13 20.68
CA TYR A 4 -21.35 25.88 20.45
C TYR A 4 -21.02 26.22 18.99
N TYR A 5 -19.92 26.96 18.79
CA TYR A 5 -19.39 27.30 17.48
C TYR A 5 -17.99 26.71 17.32
N TYR A 6 -17.77 26.00 16.24
CA TYR A 6 -16.48 25.38 15.92
C TYR A 6 -15.95 25.94 14.59
N SER A 7 -14.72 26.41 14.58
CA SER A 7 -14.01 26.82 13.35
C SER A 7 -12.93 25.82 12.98
N LEU A 8 -12.68 25.66 11.67
CA LEU A 8 -11.59 24.84 11.18
C LEU A 8 -10.28 25.64 11.28
N ASN A 9 -9.24 25.03 11.87
CA ASN A 9 -7.89 25.58 11.87
C ASN A 9 -7.09 24.98 10.71
N PRO A 10 -6.67 25.78 9.70
CA PRO A 10 -5.95 25.27 8.53
C PRO A 10 -4.56 24.70 8.84
N GLU A 11 -3.93 25.09 9.96
CA GLU A 11 -2.61 24.59 10.37
C GLU A 11 -2.64 23.11 10.85
N GLN A 12 -3.82 22.56 11.10
CA GLN A 12 -4.01 21.18 11.58
C GLN A 12 -4.53 20.24 10.47
N SER A 13 -4.18 20.47 9.23
CA SER A 13 -4.60 19.62 8.12
C SER A 13 -3.48 18.67 7.66
N TYR A 14 -3.85 17.42 7.32
CA TYR A 14 -2.96 16.50 6.62
C TYR A 14 -3.04 16.72 5.12
N THR A 15 -1.90 16.77 4.43
CA THR A 15 -1.84 16.93 2.96
C THR A 15 -2.02 15.57 2.27
N ILE A 16 -3.18 14.94 2.44
CA ILE A 16 -3.54 13.68 1.76
C ILE A 16 -4.37 13.96 0.52
N ARG A 17 -5.20 15.01 0.58
CA ARG A 17 -6.11 15.41 -0.49
C ARG A 17 -5.34 15.78 -1.76
N GLY A 18 -5.69 15.09 -2.87
CA GLY A 18 -5.08 15.35 -4.17
C GLY A 18 -3.75 14.63 -4.41
N THR A 19 -3.18 13.95 -3.39
CA THR A 19 -1.98 13.12 -3.53
C THR A 19 -2.31 11.65 -3.56
N ALA A 20 -3.13 11.17 -2.62
CA ALA A 20 -3.55 9.77 -2.55
C ALA A 20 -4.76 9.50 -3.44
N LYS A 21 -4.69 8.47 -4.28
CA LYS A 21 -5.77 8.03 -5.18
C LYS A 21 -6.08 6.56 -4.97
N LEU A 22 -7.35 6.24 -4.71
CA LEU A 22 -7.81 4.86 -4.65
C LEU A 22 -7.83 4.25 -6.05
N LEU A 23 -7.07 3.19 -6.27
CA LEU A 23 -6.98 2.49 -7.55
C LEU A 23 -7.98 1.34 -7.63
N ASN A 24 -7.97 0.49 -6.61
CA ASN A 24 -8.79 -0.71 -6.54
C ASN A 24 -9.16 -1.06 -5.11
N VAL A 25 -10.16 -1.92 -5.00
CA VAL A 25 -10.62 -2.54 -3.75
C VAL A 25 -10.92 -3.99 -4.06
N ALA A 26 -10.39 -4.91 -3.27
CA ALA A 26 -10.73 -6.31 -3.35
C ALA A 26 -11.07 -6.87 -1.96
N SER A 27 -11.93 -7.88 -1.95
CA SER A 27 -12.15 -8.75 -0.79
C SER A 27 -11.77 -10.14 -1.21
N SER A 28 -10.86 -10.75 -0.48
CA SER A 28 -10.35 -12.09 -0.76
C SER A 28 -10.59 -12.99 0.42
N LYS A 29 -10.97 -14.24 0.11
CA LYS A 29 -11.12 -15.32 1.08
C LYS A 29 -10.33 -16.50 0.56
N TYR A 30 -9.37 -16.95 1.35
CA TYR A 30 -8.56 -18.09 0.98
C TYR A 30 -9.35 -19.40 1.03
N GLY A 31 -9.45 -20.09 -0.11
CA GLY A 31 -9.81 -21.50 -0.18
C GLY A 31 -8.55 -22.39 -0.14
N GLY A 32 -8.71 -23.70 0.08
CA GLY A 32 -7.58 -24.65 0.24
C GLY A 32 -6.63 -24.79 -0.95
N ASP A 33 -6.90 -24.15 -2.06
CA ASP A 33 -6.21 -24.20 -3.35
C ASP A 33 -5.54 -22.87 -3.75
N TRP A 34 -5.51 -21.90 -2.85
CA TRP A 34 -4.85 -20.62 -3.15
C TRP A 34 -3.32 -20.77 -3.09
N HIS A 35 -2.68 -20.56 -4.23
CA HIS A 35 -1.23 -20.46 -4.34
C HIS A 35 -0.85 -18.97 -4.48
N SER A 36 -0.41 -18.39 -3.38
CA SER A 36 0.12 -17.05 -3.40
C SER A 36 1.58 -17.08 -3.87
N VAL A 37 1.91 -16.28 -4.85
CA VAL A 37 3.26 -16.15 -5.40
C VAL A 37 3.80 -14.79 -5.00
N PRO A 38 5.04 -14.68 -4.50
CA PRO A 38 5.66 -13.41 -4.21
C PRO A 38 5.60 -12.46 -5.39
N HIS A 39 5.11 -11.26 -5.18
CA HIS A 39 4.89 -10.23 -6.20
C HIS A 39 5.14 -8.83 -5.65
N THR A 40 5.16 -7.83 -6.52
CA THR A 40 5.31 -6.41 -6.16
C THR A 40 4.28 -5.57 -6.87
N HIS A 41 3.94 -4.42 -6.31
CA HIS A 41 3.11 -3.40 -6.94
C HIS A 41 3.81 -2.04 -6.94
N ASN A 42 3.41 -1.15 -7.84
CA ASN A 42 3.88 0.23 -7.93
C ASN A 42 3.05 1.22 -7.08
N HIS A 43 2.18 0.70 -6.22
CA HIS A 43 1.29 1.45 -5.35
C HIS A 43 1.30 0.87 -3.93
N THR A 44 0.83 1.62 -2.97
CA THR A 44 0.67 1.14 -1.59
C THR A 44 -0.55 0.23 -1.51
N GLU A 45 -0.41 -0.90 -0.84
CA GLU A 45 -1.53 -1.77 -0.47
C GLU A 45 -1.78 -1.71 1.03
N LEU A 46 -3.06 -1.58 1.38
CA LEU A 46 -3.53 -1.62 2.75
C LEU A 46 -4.47 -2.79 2.91
N PHE A 47 -4.03 -3.82 3.63
CA PHE A 47 -4.80 -5.01 3.95
C PHE A 47 -5.43 -4.87 5.34
N PHE A 48 -6.67 -5.29 5.45
CA PHE A 48 -7.38 -5.44 6.71
C PHE A 48 -7.89 -6.86 6.87
N ILE A 49 -7.43 -7.54 7.92
CA ILE A 49 -7.80 -8.93 8.17
C ILE A 49 -9.18 -8.98 8.82
N VAL A 50 -10.14 -9.54 8.09
CA VAL A 50 -11.55 -9.65 8.49
C VAL A 50 -11.78 -10.90 9.32
N SER A 51 -11.19 -12.03 8.90
CA SER A 51 -11.29 -13.31 9.62
C SER A 51 -10.09 -14.22 9.32
N GLY A 52 -9.94 -15.26 10.13
CA GLY A 52 -8.88 -16.26 9.98
C GLY A 52 -7.55 -15.83 10.57
N ARG A 53 -6.53 -16.63 10.28
CA ARG A 53 -5.12 -16.43 10.68
C ARG A 53 -4.20 -16.80 9.54
N GLY A 54 -3.13 -16.07 9.41
CA GLY A 54 -2.14 -16.31 8.37
C GLY A 54 -0.83 -15.60 8.67
N GLN A 55 -0.05 -15.46 7.63
CA GLN A 55 1.22 -14.74 7.67
C GLN A 55 1.37 -13.92 6.38
N PHE A 56 2.09 -12.83 6.45
CA PHE A 56 2.63 -12.15 5.27
C PHE A 56 4.10 -12.51 5.14
N LEU A 57 4.49 -13.01 3.97
CA LEU A 57 5.88 -13.13 3.59
C LEU A 57 6.29 -11.79 2.99
N VAL A 58 7.23 -11.09 3.61
CA VAL A 58 7.76 -9.81 3.13
C VAL A 58 9.28 -9.88 3.18
N ASP A 59 9.94 -9.65 2.03
CA ASP A 59 11.40 -9.71 1.90
C ASP A 59 12.00 -10.99 2.56
N ASP A 60 11.43 -12.16 2.22
CA ASP A 60 11.83 -13.50 2.72
C ASP A 60 11.61 -13.74 4.22
N GLN A 61 10.89 -12.88 4.93
CA GLN A 61 10.52 -13.07 6.32
C GLN A 61 9.00 -13.21 6.50
N LEU A 62 8.60 -14.11 7.39
CA LEU A 62 7.19 -14.37 7.70
C LEU A 62 6.75 -13.57 8.93
N TYR A 63 5.65 -12.86 8.77
CA TYR A 63 5.02 -12.03 9.81
C TYR A 63 3.61 -12.53 10.08
N PRO A 64 3.29 -12.97 11.31
CA PRO A 64 1.96 -13.47 11.64
C PRO A 64 0.94 -12.33 11.62
N VAL A 65 -0.29 -12.66 11.17
CA VAL A 65 -1.45 -11.76 11.19
C VAL A 65 -2.68 -12.53 11.61
N ASP A 66 -3.58 -11.83 12.29
CA ASP A 66 -4.88 -12.35 12.71
C ASP A 66 -5.99 -11.30 12.53
N VAL A 67 -7.17 -11.61 13.02
CA VAL A 67 -8.35 -10.73 12.91
C VAL A 67 -8.05 -9.34 13.49
N ASN A 68 -8.42 -8.30 12.75
CA ASN A 68 -8.18 -6.88 13.03
C ASN A 68 -6.72 -6.43 12.89
N SER A 69 -5.81 -7.25 12.36
CA SER A 69 -4.50 -6.77 11.91
C SER A 69 -4.67 -5.91 10.64
N LEU A 70 -3.88 -4.86 10.55
CA LEU A 70 -3.69 -4.03 9.37
C LEU A 70 -2.27 -4.27 8.84
N VAL A 71 -2.14 -4.55 7.56
CA VAL A 71 -0.84 -4.68 6.88
C VAL A 71 -0.76 -3.61 5.80
N ILE A 72 0.30 -2.83 5.83
CA ILE A 72 0.57 -1.79 4.84
C ILE A 72 1.84 -2.18 4.13
N ILE A 73 1.74 -2.35 2.82
CA ILE A 73 2.86 -2.66 1.93
C ILE A 73 3.06 -1.47 1.00
N ASN A 74 4.18 -0.81 1.10
CA ASN A 74 4.52 0.32 0.23
C ASN A 74 5.00 -0.17 -1.15
N PRO A 75 5.06 0.73 -2.16
CA PRO A 75 5.45 0.35 -3.52
C PRO A 75 6.75 -0.44 -3.59
N ASN A 76 6.79 -1.43 -4.49
CA ASN A 76 7.97 -2.25 -4.83
C ASN A 76 8.52 -3.14 -3.68
N VAL A 77 7.75 -3.37 -2.65
CA VAL A 77 8.07 -4.37 -1.62
C VAL A 77 7.58 -5.73 -2.09
N THR A 78 8.49 -6.71 -2.12
CA THR A 78 8.13 -8.09 -2.46
C THR A 78 7.36 -8.71 -1.32
N HIS A 79 6.15 -9.17 -1.58
CA HIS A 79 5.29 -9.75 -0.57
C HIS A 79 4.34 -10.80 -1.14
N THR A 80 3.79 -11.60 -0.24
CA THR A 80 2.68 -12.51 -0.51
C THR A 80 2.01 -12.91 0.79
N GLU A 81 0.76 -13.35 0.71
CA GLU A 81 0.00 -13.84 1.86
C GLU A 81 0.10 -15.36 1.97
N VAL A 82 0.22 -15.86 3.17
CA VAL A 82 0.22 -17.28 3.49
C VAL A 82 -0.93 -17.56 4.44
N SER A 83 -1.93 -18.29 3.97
CA SER A 83 -3.09 -18.68 4.78
C SER A 83 -2.84 -19.99 5.49
N LEU A 84 -3.34 -20.12 6.70
CA LEU A 84 -3.36 -21.38 7.46
C LEU A 84 -4.64 -22.14 7.16
N ASN A 85 -4.54 -23.36 6.64
CA ASN A 85 -5.68 -24.18 6.18
C ASN A 85 -6.79 -24.38 7.22
N ALA A 86 -6.44 -24.42 8.50
CA ALA A 86 -7.42 -24.62 9.58
C ALA A 86 -8.30 -23.38 9.87
N GLN A 87 -7.81 -22.19 9.54
CA GLN A 87 -8.48 -20.92 9.73
C GLN A 87 -8.19 -20.00 8.54
N PRO A 88 -8.87 -20.19 7.40
CA PRO A 88 -8.56 -19.47 6.17
C PRO A 88 -8.58 -17.96 6.37
N LEU A 89 -7.54 -17.31 5.83
CA LEU A 89 -7.40 -15.87 5.89
C LEU A 89 -8.45 -15.20 4.98
N GLU A 90 -9.17 -14.23 5.53
CA GLU A 90 -10.08 -13.38 4.79
C GLU A 90 -9.72 -11.91 5.03
N TYR A 91 -9.55 -11.14 3.98
CA TYR A 91 -9.14 -9.75 4.09
C TYR A 91 -9.82 -8.85 3.04
N ILE A 92 -9.79 -7.54 3.34
CA ILE A 92 -10.09 -6.47 2.39
C ILE A 92 -8.75 -5.80 2.06
N VAL A 93 -8.48 -5.54 0.79
CA VAL A 93 -7.29 -4.81 0.35
C VAL A 93 -7.68 -3.58 -0.47
N LEU A 94 -7.00 -2.47 -0.20
CA LEU A 94 -7.06 -1.22 -0.96
C LEU A 94 -5.73 -1.00 -1.67
N GLY A 95 -5.74 -0.82 -3.00
CA GLY A 95 -4.60 -0.29 -3.76
C GLY A 95 -4.66 1.24 -3.82
N ILE A 96 -3.61 1.91 -3.37
CA ILE A 96 -3.57 3.37 -3.20
C ILE A 96 -2.33 3.94 -3.90
N GLU A 97 -2.53 4.78 -4.90
CA GLU A 97 -1.47 5.47 -5.63
C GLU A 97 -1.15 6.82 -4.99
N GLY A 98 0.10 7.28 -5.15
CA GLY A 98 0.54 8.63 -4.78
C GLY A 98 0.83 8.85 -3.31
N ILE A 99 0.84 7.80 -2.47
CA ILE A 99 1.16 7.89 -1.05
C ILE A 99 2.00 6.68 -0.61
N GLU A 100 2.95 6.93 0.27
CA GLU A 100 3.62 5.91 1.07
C GLU A 100 3.28 6.15 2.54
N LEU A 101 3.10 5.09 3.30
CA LEU A 101 2.79 5.15 4.73
C LEU A 101 3.89 4.41 5.50
N ALA A 102 4.53 5.09 6.43
CA ALA A 102 5.62 4.53 7.22
C ALA A 102 5.40 4.76 8.70
N THR A 103 5.87 3.85 9.53
CA THR A 103 6.00 4.06 10.97
C THR A 103 7.42 4.52 11.30
N SER A 104 7.55 5.40 12.29
CA SER A 104 8.85 5.84 12.80
C SER A 104 9.67 4.71 13.45
N SER A 105 9.04 3.59 13.75
CA SER A 105 9.64 2.44 14.46
C SER A 105 10.21 1.37 13.52
N THR A 106 9.88 1.38 12.24
CA THR A 106 10.42 0.42 11.27
C THR A 106 11.61 1.04 10.55
N SER A 107 12.79 0.43 10.70
CA SER A 107 14.08 0.89 10.18
C SER A 107 14.15 1.10 8.67
N HIS A 108 13.11 0.76 7.91
CA HIS A 108 13.11 0.82 6.45
C HIS A 108 11.87 1.42 5.79
N GLY A 109 10.82 1.79 6.52
CA GLY A 109 9.63 2.45 5.95
C GLY A 109 8.88 1.69 4.83
N GLN A 110 9.20 0.42 4.64
CA GLN A 110 8.80 -0.37 3.48
C GLN A 110 7.43 -1.00 3.65
N PHE A 111 7.16 -1.47 4.85
CA PHE A 111 5.88 -2.06 5.22
C PHE A 111 5.63 -1.83 6.71
N SER A 112 4.39 -2.00 7.12
CA SER A 112 3.98 -1.93 8.53
C SER A 112 2.94 -2.98 8.81
N ILE A 113 3.06 -3.67 9.95
CA ILE A 113 2.04 -4.56 10.47
C ILE A 113 1.58 -3.98 11.80
N LEU A 114 0.30 -3.73 11.89
CA LEU A 114 -0.34 -3.09 13.03
C LEU A 114 -1.37 -4.07 13.60
N ASP A 115 -1.03 -4.68 14.72
CA ASP A 115 -1.90 -5.66 15.38
C ASP A 115 -3.00 -4.96 16.19
N HIS A 116 -4.22 -5.50 16.09
CA HIS A 116 -5.40 -5.06 16.86
C HIS A 116 -5.85 -3.60 16.64
N TYR A 117 -5.51 -2.99 15.51
CA TYR A 117 -5.97 -1.63 15.15
C TYR A 117 -7.34 -1.58 14.47
N GLY A 118 -8.02 -2.72 14.33
CA GLY A 118 -9.33 -2.82 13.71
C GLY A 118 -10.47 -2.22 14.55
N SER A 119 -10.42 -0.91 14.84
CA SER A 119 -11.54 -0.23 15.49
C SER A 119 -12.81 -0.30 14.64
N ALA A 120 -13.98 -0.11 15.28
CA ALA A 120 -15.27 -0.04 14.58
C ALA A 120 -15.27 1.05 13.50
N GLU A 121 -14.50 2.13 13.69
CA GLU A 121 -14.37 3.23 12.72
C GLU A 121 -13.57 2.82 11.49
N ILE A 122 -12.43 2.12 11.66
CA ILE A 122 -11.58 1.64 10.58
C ILE A 122 -12.34 0.60 9.75
N SER A 123 -12.87 -0.43 10.41
CA SER A 123 -13.65 -1.48 9.75
C SER A 123 -14.95 -0.93 9.12
N GLY A 124 -15.51 0.14 9.67
CA GLY A 124 -16.67 0.84 9.10
C GLY A 124 -16.34 1.52 7.77
N CYS A 125 -15.22 2.23 7.68
CA CYS A 125 -14.76 2.83 6.42
C CYS A 125 -14.59 1.78 5.32
N LEU A 126 -13.90 0.68 5.62
CA LEU A 126 -13.65 -0.40 4.67
C LEU A 126 -14.93 -1.06 4.17
N ARG A 127 -15.86 -1.36 5.08
CA ARG A 127 -17.18 -1.91 4.69
C ARG A 127 -18.00 -0.96 3.84
N ASN A 128 -17.92 0.36 4.11
CA ASN A 128 -18.61 1.35 3.29
C ASN A 128 -18.00 1.42 1.88
N ILE A 129 -16.67 1.38 1.75
CA ILE A 129 -16.00 1.31 0.45
C ILE A 129 -16.47 0.08 -0.33
N LEU A 130 -16.47 -1.12 0.29
CA LEU A 130 -16.95 -2.35 -0.38
C LEU A 130 -18.40 -2.20 -0.84
N ARG A 131 -19.26 -1.68 0.02
CA ARG A 131 -20.68 -1.50 -0.32
C ARG A 131 -20.87 -0.56 -1.51
N GLU A 132 -20.15 0.55 -1.57
CA GLU A 132 -20.17 1.48 -2.69
C GLU A 132 -19.67 0.81 -3.99
N MET A 133 -18.60 0.02 -3.89
CA MET A 133 -18.05 -0.74 -5.02
C MET A 133 -19.01 -1.84 -5.54
N GLU A 134 -19.82 -2.43 -4.66
CA GLU A 134 -20.84 -3.42 -5.02
C GLU A 134 -22.08 -2.75 -5.67
N GLN A 135 -22.56 -1.68 -5.06
CA GLN A 135 -23.79 -0.99 -5.51
C GLN A 135 -23.57 -0.14 -6.75
N LYS A 136 -22.40 0.46 -6.91
CA LYS A 136 -22.01 1.33 -8.04
C LYS A 136 -23.02 2.45 -8.35
N ASN A 137 -23.60 3.03 -7.29
CA ASN A 137 -24.48 4.18 -7.43
C ASN A 137 -23.73 5.37 -8.06
N GLN A 138 -24.48 6.34 -8.60
CA GLN A 138 -23.87 7.55 -9.16
C GLN A 138 -22.93 8.21 -8.14
N GLY A 139 -21.67 8.49 -8.53
CA GLY A 139 -20.67 9.09 -7.65
C GLY A 139 -19.94 8.11 -6.70
N TYR A 140 -20.17 6.79 -6.83
CA TYR A 140 -19.55 5.79 -5.94
C TYR A 140 -18.02 5.90 -5.85
N LYS A 141 -17.37 6.26 -6.96
CA LYS A 141 -15.90 6.43 -6.96
C LYS A 141 -15.44 7.56 -6.05
N ASP A 142 -16.18 8.68 -6.07
CA ASP A 142 -15.88 9.84 -5.23
C ASP A 142 -16.14 9.53 -3.76
N VAL A 143 -17.20 8.76 -3.48
CA VAL A 143 -17.51 8.28 -2.12
C VAL A 143 -16.44 7.31 -1.62
N CYS A 144 -16.00 6.35 -2.43
CA CYS A 144 -14.90 5.45 -2.07
C CYS A 144 -13.61 6.22 -1.80
N GLN A 145 -13.27 7.20 -2.65
CA GLN A 145 -12.10 8.06 -2.47
C GLN A 145 -12.18 8.82 -1.13
N ALA A 146 -13.32 9.40 -0.81
CA ALA A 146 -13.52 10.13 0.45
C ALA A 146 -13.39 9.21 1.67
N TYR A 147 -13.95 7.99 1.64
CA TYR A 147 -13.78 7.02 2.72
C TYR A 147 -12.33 6.57 2.88
N MET A 148 -11.58 6.39 1.81
CA MET A 148 -10.16 6.07 1.85
C MET A 148 -9.36 7.21 2.50
N GLU A 149 -9.62 8.48 2.14
CA GLU A 149 -8.97 9.64 2.77
C GLU A 149 -9.27 9.72 4.28
N ILE A 150 -10.53 9.50 4.67
CA ILE A 150 -10.94 9.42 6.09
C ILE A 150 -10.20 8.28 6.81
N LEU A 151 -10.12 7.10 6.18
CA LEU A 151 -9.43 5.92 6.73
C LEU A 151 -7.96 6.24 7.02
N ILE A 152 -7.24 6.81 6.06
CA ILE A 152 -5.81 7.16 6.21
C ILE A 152 -5.62 8.17 7.35
N ILE A 153 -6.43 9.22 7.39
CA ILE A 153 -6.35 10.24 8.45
C ILE A 153 -6.61 9.62 9.83
N ARG A 154 -7.57 8.72 9.95
CA ARG A 154 -7.86 8.01 11.20
C ARG A 154 -6.70 7.11 11.61
N LEU A 155 -6.12 6.37 10.67
CA LEU A 155 -4.94 5.55 10.93
C LEU A 155 -3.77 6.40 11.43
N MET A 156 -3.47 7.52 10.79
CA MET A 156 -2.42 8.43 11.23
C MET A 156 -2.65 9.01 12.63
N ARG A 157 -3.91 9.18 13.05
CA ARG A 157 -4.26 9.67 14.40
C ARG A 157 -4.06 8.64 15.50
N ILE A 158 -4.32 7.38 15.22
CA ILE A 158 -4.29 6.29 16.22
C ILE A 158 -2.99 5.48 16.21
N THR A 159 -2.15 5.71 15.23
CA THR A 159 -0.88 5.02 15.04
C THR A 159 0.25 6.02 14.90
N ALA A 160 1.49 5.53 14.87
CA ALA A 160 2.66 6.34 14.52
C ALA A 160 2.89 6.43 12.98
N LEU A 161 1.87 6.11 12.17
CA LEU A 161 1.96 6.22 10.73
C LEU A 161 2.07 7.69 10.30
N ALA A 162 2.96 7.95 9.37
CA ALA A 162 3.15 9.24 8.74
C ALA A 162 3.33 9.08 7.23
N VAL A 163 3.00 10.13 6.49
CA VAL A 163 3.38 10.26 5.08
C VAL A 163 4.79 10.83 5.07
N PRO A 164 5.80 10.13 4.55
CA PRO A 164 7.15 10.67 4.45
C PRO A 164 7.17 11.96 3.64
N ALA A 165 7.97 12.94 4.07
CA ALA A 165 8.08 14.24 3.41
C ALA A 165 8.62 14.12 1.96
N GLU A 166 9.37 13.05 1.67
CA GLU A 166 9.88 12.71 0.34
C GLU A 166 9.64 11.22 0.02
N PRO A 167 8.41 10.84 -0.37
CA PRO A 167 8.08 9.45 -0.65
C PRO A 167 8.90 8.85 -1.81
N HIS A 168 9.28 9.67 -2.78
CA HIS A 168 9.95 9.21 -4.01
C HIS A 168 11.44 8.83 -3.86
N ALA A 169 12.13 9.26 -2.81
CA ALA A 169 13.56 8.97 -2.66
C ALA A 169 13.84 7.49 -2.34
N ILE A 170 13.01 6.88 -1.49
CA ILE A 170 13.17 5.48 -1.08
C ILE A 170 12.67 4.53 -2.18
N SER A 171 11.53 4.85 -2.80
CA SER A 171 10.94 4.07 -3.89
C SER A 171 11.84 4.04 -5.13
N ASN A 172 12.36 5.19 -5.54
CA ASN A 172 13.25 5.30 -6.70
C ASN A 172 14.56 4.54 -6.54
N ASN A 173 15.14 4.58 -5.35
CA ASN A 173 16.41 3.90 -5.06
C ASN A 173 16.26 2.38 -5.25
N ARG A 174 15.14 1.80 -4.85
CA ARG A 174 14.87 0.36 -4.97
C ARG A 174 14.55 -0.08 -6.37
N GLN A 175 13.72 0.65 -7.08
CA GLN A 175 13.43 0.37 -8.49
C GLN A 175 14.72 0.46 -9.31
N CYS A 176 15.52 1.49 -9.09
CA CYS A 176 16.83 1.64 -9.71
C CYS A 176 17.77 0.50 -9.31
N ALA A 177 17.77 0.05 -8.06
CA ALA A 177 18.56 -1.08 -7.59
C ALA A 177 18.09 -2.40 -8.22
N ALA A 178 16.78 -2.63 -8.35
CA ALA A 178 16.22 -3.79 -9.03
C ALA A 178 16.60 -3.81 -10.52
N VAL A 179 16.48 -2.67 -11.20
CA VAL A 179 16.91 -2.53 -12.60
C VAL A 179 18.41 -2.78 -12.76
N ARG A 180 19.23 -2.24 -11.87
CA ARG A 180 20.68 -2.51 -11.88
C ARG A 180 20.98 -3.99 -11.71
N ARG A 181 20.34 -4.65 -10.74
CA ARG A 181 20.47 -6.09 -10.52
C ARG A 181 20.04 -6.89 -11.75
N TYR A 182 18.93 -6.49 -12.39
CA TYR A 182 18.47 -7.12 -13.62
C TYR A 182 19.51 -6.98 -14.74
N ILE A 183 20.06 -5.78 -14.92
CA ILE A 183 21.16 -5.53 -15.88
C ILE A 183 22.38 -6.40 -15.56
N ASP A 184 22.79 -6.49 -14.29
CA ASP A 184 23.95 -7.27 -13.84
C ASP A 184 23.77 -8.79 -14.09
N LEU A 185 22.52 -9.29 -14.06
CA LEU A 185 22.20 -10.69 -14.34
C LEU A 185 22.07 -10.99 -15.83
N HIS A 186 21.64 -10.01 -16.64
CA HIS A 186 21.30 -10.18 -18.06
C HIS A 186 22.22 -9.37 -19.00
N PHE A 187 23.38 -8.89 -18.54
CA PHE A 187 24.29 -8.01 -19.32
C PHE A 187 24.80 -8.63 -20.61
N LYS A 188 24.67 -9.95 -20.79
CA LYS A 188 25.04 -10.66 -22.03
C LYS A 188 23.94 -10.67 -23.08
N GLU A 189 22.74 -10.20 -22.72
CA GLU A 189 21.57 -10.15 -23.57
C GLU A 189 21.43 -8.74 -24.17
N ALA A 190 20.68 -8.62 -25.27
CA ALA A 190 20.38 -7.32 -25.86
C ALA A 190 19.26 -6.63 -25.06
N LEU A 191 19.62 -5.95 -23.98
CA LEU A 191 18.67 -5.22 -23.14
C LEU A 191 18.25 -3.91 -23.81
N THR A 192 16.96 -3.63 -23.76
CA THR A 192 16.40 -2.33 -24.19
C THR A 192 15.84 -1.55 -23.00
N LEU A 193 15.78 -0.22 -23.12
CA LEU A 193 15.20 0.63 -22.09
C LEU A 193 13.71 0.32 -21.88
N GLU A 194 13.02 -0.10 -22.94
CA GLU A 194 11.63 -0.54 -22.89
C GLU A 194 11.47 -1.78 -22.01
N GLN A 195 12.31 -2.80 -22.20
CA GLN A 195 12.30 -4.01 -21.36
C GLN A 195 12.59 -3.69 -19.88
N LEU A 196 13.59 -2.85 -19.62
CA LEU A 196 13.91 -2.43 -18.25
C LEU A 196 12.78 -1.63 -17.58
N ALA A 197 12.08 -0.83 -18.38
CA ALA A 197 10.91 -0.07 -17.92
C ALA A 197 9.72 -0.99 -17.59
N GLU A 198 9.46 -2.00 -18.43
CA GLU A 198 8.42 -3.02 -18.18
C GLU A 198 8.74 -3.84 -16.93
N GLU A 199 9.96 -4.36 -16.80
CA GLU A 199 10.40 -5.14 -15.64
C GLU A 199 10.33 -4.35 -14.32
N SER A 200 10.58 -3.04 -14.38
CA SER A 200 10.51 -2.16 -13.21
C SER A 200 9.14 -1.51 -13.01
N HIS A 201 8.18 -1.79 -13.88
CA HIS A 201 6.86 -1.12 -13.92
C HIS A 201 6.96 0.41 -13.93
N MET A 202 8.01 0.94 -14.57
CA MET A 202 8.26 2.38 -14.67
C MET A 202 8.05 2.87 -16.10
N ASN A 203 7.69 4.16 -16.23
CA ASN A 203 7.79 4.83 -17.52
C ASN A 203 9.28 4.98 -17.90
N LYS A 204 9.65 4.69 -19.15
CA LYS A 204 11.04 4.71 -19.64
C LYS A 204 11.76 6.05 -19.41
N TYR A 205 11.08 7.17 -19.57
CA TYR A 205 11.65 8.50 -19.32
C TYR A 205 11.93 8.71 -17.84
N TYR A 206 11.00 8.30 -16.99
CA TYR A 206 11.15 8.37 -15.55
C TYR A 206 12.26 7.44 -15.04
N LEU A 207 12.32 6.20 -15.55
CA LEU A 207 13.41 5.26 -15.24
C LEU A 207 14.75 5.85 -15.58
N SER A 208 14.94 6.38 -16.81
CA SER A 208 16.20 6.97 -17.25
C SER A 208 16.64 8.12 -16.33
N HIS A 209 15.72 9.02 -15.98
CA HIS A 209 16.02 10.14 -15.08
C HIS A 209 16.32 9.68 -13.63
N ALA A 210 15.55 8.74 -13.11
CA ALA A 210 15.73 8.20 -11.77
C ALA A 210 17.08 7.45 -11.66
N PHE A 211 17.38 6.59 -12.63
CA PHE A 211 18.61 5.80 -12.68
C PHE A 211 19.85 6.71 -12.81
N LYS A 212 19.78 7.72 -13.67
CA LYS A 212 20.85 8.72 -13.81
C LYS A 212 21.09 9.52 -12.52
N ARG A 213 20.01 9.90 -11.82
CA ARG A 213 20.11 10.58 -10.53
C ARG A 213 20.76 9.72 -9.47
N GLU A 214 20.43 8.42 -9.45
CA GLU A 214 20.91 7.46 -8.44
C GLU A 214 22.35 7.00 -8.69
N TYR A 215 22.70 6.71 -9.95
CA TYR A 215 23.98 6.10 -10.32
C TYR A 215 24.90 7.02 -11.15
N GLY A 216 24.45 8.22 -11.48
CA GLY A 216 25.23 9.18 -12.28
C GLY A 216 25.37 8.81 -13.77
N THR A 217 24.83 7.67 -14.19
CA THR A 217 24.86 7.15 -15.57
C THR A 217 23.46 6.73 -16.02
N SER A 218 23.27 6.67 -17.35
CA SER A 218 21.99 6.26 -17.96
C SER A 218 22.21 5.00 -18.80
#